data_566b723e8f04bb1bab4be2dfa84ea6c0
#
_entry.id   566b723e8f04bb1bab4be2dfa84ea6c0
#
_cell.length_a   1.000
_cell.length_b   1.000
_cell.length_c   1.000
_cell.angle_alpha   90.00
_cell.angle_beta   90.00
_cell.angle_gamma   90.00
#
_symmetry.space_group_name_H-M   'P 1'
#
loop_
_entity.id
_entity.type
_entity.pdbx_description
1 polymer ?
#
loop_
_entity_poly.entity_id
_entity_poly.type
_entity_poly.pdbx_seq_one_letter_code
_entity_poly.pdbx_strand_id
1 'polypeptide(L)'
;MVRKVIVTNISLFLFLAVIAELIFGNWIWGHDYGMLNIPRNVSRSFDTKGLYASGGQTHFTRDEHGLRGPYDDVSQIDILTIGGSTTNQIYIDDRSTWQSVLRHRFNETKREVTIVNAAVDGQSTRGHLKIFDEWFPNIPNLKAKYILAYVGINDVAVDGAAQYDSMINKDVARRIRHWISNNSALYNFYRTLRGMIAAQNSDLVHGSGSPFDNSKWVRLQSVDDPTIIEQKRIPDLNSYRRRLEALVEQIRVFGAEPILVTQPTAEFRIRNASVWIPESTDGGPFLAGYLTISQFNEVTLDVCRELGGVCIDLAHSVEFTDGDFYDRIHNTPKGTEKIGRYLFNQVSELF
;
A
#
# COMPACT_ATOMS: atom_id res chain seq x y z
N MET A 1 32.72 -45.86 -7.24
CA MET A 1 33.31 -44.52 -7.00
C MET A 1 32.26 -43.42 -7.17
N VAL A 2 31.62 -43.28 -8.32
CA VAL A 2 30.61 -42.25 -8.64
C VAL A 2 29.48 -42.18 -7.62
N ARG A 3 28.87 -43.32 -7.23
CA ARG A 3 27.77 -43.34 -6.24
C ARG A 3 28.15 -42.75 -4.88
N LYS A 4 29.40 -43.00 -4.40
CA LYS A 4 29.88 -42.42 -3.13
C LYS A 4 30.04 -40.89 -3.24
N VAL A 5 30.60 -40.42 -4.35
CA VAL A 5 30.76 -38.98 -4.59
C VAL A 5 29.41 -38.27 -4.65
N ILE A 6 28.41 -38.85 -5.34
CA ILE A 6 27.06 -38.29 -5.40
C ILE A 6 26.42 -38.25 -4.00
N VAL A 7 26.49 -39.34 -3.23
CA VAL A 7 25.92 -39.39 -1.88
C VAL A 7 26.61 -38.37 -0.97
N THR A 8 27.94 -38.27 -1.00
CA THR A 8 28.68 -37.28 -0.19
C THR A 8 28.28 -35.83 -0.54
N ASN A 9 28.17 -35.51 -1.83
CA ASN A 9 27.78 -34.16 -2.24
C ASN A 9 26.34 -33.81 -1.85
N ILE A 10 25.39 -34.75 -1.99
CA ILE A 10 24.02 -34.56 -1.53
C ILE A 10 23.97 -34.36 -0.01
N SER A 11 24.71 -35.20 0.76
CA SER A 11 24.77 -35.06 2.23
C SER A 11 25.35 -33.72 2.66
N LEU A 12 26.42 -33.28 2.00
CA LEU A 12 27.03 -31.97 2.26
C LEU A 12 26.07 -30.80 1.92
N PHE A 13 25.39 -30.92 0.78
CA PHE A 13 24.38 -29.91 0.39
C PHE A 13 23.23 -29.81 1.40
N LEU A 14 22.70 -30.94 1.83
CA LEU A 14 21.63 -31.00 2.84
C LEU A 14 22.12 -30.44 4.18
N PHE A 15 23.33 -30.73 4.59
CA PHE A 15 23.92 -30.21 5.81
C PHE A 15 24.09 -28.69 5.76
N LEU A 16 24.60 -28.15 4.65
CA LEU A 16 24.72 -26.70 4.45
C LEU A 16 23.35 -26.00 4.38
N ALA A 17 22.37 -26.65 3.78
CA ALA A 17 20.99 -26.15 3.75
C ALA A 17 20.39 -26.04 5.16
N VAL A 18 20.60 -27.06 6.00
CA VAL A 18 20.15 -27.02 7.40
C VAL A 18 20.86 -25.91 8.19
N ILE A 19 22.17 -25.75 7.99
CA ILE A 19 22.92 -24.65 8.64
C ILE A 19 22.37 -23.30 8.18
N ALA A 20 22.13 -23.09 6.89
CA ALA A 20 21.55 -21.86 6.36
C ALA A 20 20.17 -21.58 6.97
N GLU A 21 19.31 -22.60 7.09
CA GLU A 21 18.02 -22.49 7.74
C GLU A 21 18.11 -22.12 9.22
N LEU A 22 19.08 -22.70 9.96
CA LEU A 22 19.25 -22.42 11.38
C LEU A 22 19.82 -21.02 11.65
N ILE A 23 20.67 -20.50 10.75
CA ILE A 23 21.31 -19.20 10.91
C ILE A 23 20.43 -18.07 10.38
N PHE A 24 19.82 -18.24 9.22
CA PHE A 24 19.10 -17.21 8.49
C PHE A 24 17.58 -17.37 8.47
N GLY A 25 17.07 -18.52 8.90
CA GLY A 25 15.64 -18.76 9.05
C GLY A 25 15.10 -18.27 10.39
N ASN A 26 13.79 -18.11 10.45
CA ASN A 26 13.07 -17.66 11.64
C ASN A 26 12.55 -18.83 12.50
N TRP A 27 13.14 -20.03 12.39
CA TRP A 27 12.64 -21.22 13.05
C TRP A 27 12.75 -21.20 14.59
N ILE A 28 13.71 -20.47 15.11
CA ILE A 28 14.05 -20.47 16.54
C ILE A 28 13.92 -19.06 17.15
N TRP A 29 14.38 -18.04 16.44
CA TRP A 29 14.54 -16.68 16.98
C TRP A 29 13.67 -15.65 16.27
N GLY A 30 12.92 -16.03 15.23
CA GLY A 30 12.11 -15.11 14.43
C GLY A 30 10.81 -14.71 15.11
N HIS A 31 10.41 -13.46 14.92
CA HIS A 31 9.04 -13.03 15.23
C HIS A 31 8.05 -13.66 14.25
N ASP A 32 7.01 -14.27 14.78
CA ASP A 32 5.89 -14.78 13.99
C ASP A 32 4.87 -13.64 13.80
N TYR A 33 4.78 -13.10 12.59
CA TYR A 33 3.75 -12.13 12.22
C TYR A 33 2.51 -12.82 11.63
N GLY A 34 2.20 -14.00 12.14
CA GLY A 34 1.03 -14.77 11.79
C GLY A 34 0.98 -15.11 10.31
N MET A 35 -0.17 -14.91 9.68
CA MET A 35 -0.40 -15.25 8.27
C MET A 35 -0.05 -14.12 7.30
N LEU A 36 0.35 -12.96 7.79
CA LEU A 36 0.69 -11.81 6.96
C LEU A 36 2.10 -11.95 6.38
N ASN A 37 2.21 -11.85 5.06
CA ASN A 37 3.49 -11.87 4.37
C ASN A 37 4.12 -10.46 4.42
N ILE A 38 4.63 -10.06 5.58
CA ILE A 38 5.26 -8.77 5.78
C ILE A 38 6.73 -8.85 5.34
N PRO A 39 7.16 -8.09 4.32
CA PRO A 39 8.58 -8.02 3.95
C PRO A 39 9.38 -7.36 5.07
N ARG A 40 10.46 -8.02 5.53
CA ARG A 40 11.35 -7.57 6.61
C ARG A 40 12.80 -7.61 6.17
N ASN A 41 13.63 -6.75 6.74
CA ASN A 41 15.06 -6.68 6.41
C ASN A 41 15.28 -6.58 4.90
N VAL A 42 14.49 -5.73 4.24
CA VAL A 42 14.53 -5.55 2.79
C VAL A 42 15.35 -4.31 2.47
N SER A 43 16.33 -4.48 1.59
CA SER A 43 17.01 -3.37 0.93
C SER A 43 17.11 -3.72 -0.55
N ARG A 44 16.39 -2.98 -1.39
CA ARG A 44 16.32 -3.22 -2.85
C ARG A 44 16.50 -1.93 -3.60
N SER A 45 17.13 -2.04 -4.76
CA SER A 45 17.22 -0.95 -5.73
C SER A 45 16.45 -1.34 -6.99
N PHE A 46 15.74 -0.37 -7.55
CA PHE A 46 14.99 -0.54 -8.80
C PHE A 46 15.45 0.48 -9.82
N ASP A 47 15.54 0.10 -11.09
CA ASP A 47 15.66 1.04 -12.20
C ASP A 47 14.26 1.41 -12.68
N THR A 48 13.84 2.63 -12.39
CA THR A 48 12.49 3.14 -12.66
C THR A 48 12.43 4.04 -13.91
N LYS A 49 13.50 4.08 -14.73
CA LYS A 49 13.55 4.89 -15.96
C LYS A 49 12.41 4.60 -16.94
N GLY A 50 11.92 3.36 -16.95
CA GLY A 50 10.79 2.95 -17.79
C GLY A 50 9.43 3.26 -17.19
N LEU A 51 9.34 3.65 -15.91
CA LEU A 51 8.07 3.89 -15.23
C LEU A 51 7.61 5.35 -15.36
N TYR A 52 8.49 6.31 -15.16
CA TYR A 52 8.16 7.74 -15.20
C TYR A 52 9.35 8.58 -15.64
N ALA A 53 9.09 9.77 -16.17
CA ALA A 53 10.09 10.63 -16.81
C ALA A 53 11.28 11.01 -15.91
N SER A 54 11.05 11.18 -14.61
CA SER A 54 12.11 11.42 -13.61
C SER A 54 12.69 10.14 -13.04
N GLY A 55 12.44 8.99 -13.66
CA GLY A 55 12.90 7.69 -13.20
C GLY A 55 14.42 7.56 -13.25
N GLY A 56 14.94 6.69 -12.37
CA GLY A 56 16.34 6.39 -12.20
C GLY A 56 16.52 5.27 -11.20
N GLN A 57 17.65 5.22 -10.53
CA GLN A 57 17.84 4.28 -9.43
C GLN A 57 17.08 4.76 -8.20
N THR A 58 16.20 3.92 -7.67
CA THR A 58 15.43 4.16 -6.45
C THR A 58 15.77 3.11 -5.41
N HIS A 59 15.75 3.48 -4.14
CA HIS A 59 15.98 2.59 -3.01
C HIS A 59 14.70 2.38 -2.22
N PHE A 60 14.42 1.13 -1.91
CA PHE A 60 13.31 0.69 -1.09
C PHE A 60 13.84 -0.13 0.07
N THR A 61 13.57 0.32 1.29
CA THR A 61 14.00 -0.37 2.50
C THR A 61 12.83 -0.71 3.42
N ARG A 62 12.98 -1.80 4.16
CA ARG A 62 12.17 -2.14 5.33
C ARG A 62 13.06 -2.74 6.38
N ASP A 63 12.81 -2.40 7.62
CA ASP A 63 13.57 -2.87 8.77
C ASP A 63 13.19 -4.29 9.22
N GLU A 64 13.66 -4.69 10.38
CA GLU A 64 13.38 -5.99 11.00
C GLU A 64 11.91 -6.18 11.39
N HIS A 65 11.20 -5.09 11.63
CA HIS A 65 9.77 -5.10 11.93
C HIS A 65 8.89 -5.05 10.67
N GLY A 66 9.48 -4.83 9.51
CA GLY A 66 8.78 -4.62 8.25
C GLY A 66 8.25 -3.19 8.08
N LEU A 67 8.69 -2.27 8.91
CA LEU A 67 8.36 -0.85 8.82
C LEU A 67 9.29 -0.13 7.84
N ARG A 68 8.83 0.99 7.28
CA ARG A 68 9.60 1.81 6.34
C ARG A 68 9.62 3.26 6.79
N GLY A 69 10.80 3.85 6.81
CA GLY A 69 11.04 5.22 7.23
C GLY A 69 11.91 5.29 8.49
N PRO A 70 12.51 6.46 8.79
CA PRO A 70 13.35 6.61 9.95
C PRO A 70 12.53 6.79 11.23
N TYR A 71 12.96 6.13 12.28
CA TYR A 71 12.56 6.31 13.67
C TYR A 71 13.66 5.77 14.57
N ASP A 72 13.75 6.28 15.78
CA ASP A 72 14.72 5.79 16.78
C ASP A 72 14.06 4.78 17.73
N ASP A 73 12.78 4.97 18.04
CA ASP A 73 12.00 4.12 18.94
C ASP A 73 10.58 3.93 18.40
N VAL A 74 10.17 2.68 18.21
CA VAL A 74 8.81 2.31 17.75
C VAL A 74 7.71 2.76 18.72
N SER A 75 8.06 3.06 19.97
CA SER A 75 7.10 3.59 20.96
C SER A 75 6.85 5.09 20.85
N GLN A 76 7.59 5.79 19.98
CA GLN A 76 7.56 7.25 19.81
C GLN A 76 7.11 7.68 18.41
N ILE A 77 6.35 6.84 17.71
CA ILE A 77 5.83 7.19 16.39
C ILE A 77 4.66 8.17 16.55
N ASP A 78 4.73 9.28 15.84
CA ASP A 78 3.65 10.26 15.80
C ASP A 78 2.56 9.84 14.80
N ILE A 79 2.95 9.49 13.57
CA ILE A 79 2.02 9.02 12.54
C ILE A 79 2.51 7.68 11.99
N LEU A 80 1.72 6.62 12.21
CA LEU A 80 1.90 5.34 11.54
C LEU A 80 0.94 5.28 10.34
N THR A 81 1.47 5.07 9.13
CA THR A 81 0.63 5.05 7.92
C THR A 81 0.34 3.63 7.48
N ILE A 82 -0.93 3.32 7.23
CA ILE A 82 -1.40 2.05 6.69
C ILE A 82 -2.07 2.24 5.35
N GLY A 83 -2.02 1.24 4.49
CA GLY A 83 -2.60 1.28 3.15
C GLY A 83 -2.05 0.17 2.25
N GLY A 84 -2.40 0.24 0.98
CA GLY A 84 -1.92 -0.65 -0.06
C GLY A 84 -0.64 -0.15 -0.74
N SER A 85 -0.48 -0.50 -2.02
CA SER A 85 0.68 -0.11 -2.84
C SER A 85 0.84 1.40 -3.04
N THR A 86 -0.25 2.16 -3.04
CA THR A 86 -0.24 3.63 -3.11
C THR A 86 0.36 4.29 -1.86
N THR A 87 0.41 3.57 -0.74
CA THR A 87 1.04 3.97 0.51
C THR A 87 2.43 3.35 0.64
N ASN A 88 2.60 2.07 0.28
CA ASN A 88 3.90 1.40 0.29
C ASN A 88 4.90 1.99 -0.70
N GLN A 89 4.46 2.32 -1.92
CA GLN A 89 5.23 3.04 -2.93
C GLN A 89 6.58 2.36 -3.28
N ILE A 90 6.55 1.06 -3.59
CA ILE A 90 7.75 0.22 -3.78
C ILE A 90 8.75 0.78 -4.81
N TYR A 91 8.28 1.48 -5.85
CA TYR A 91 9.12 2.05 -6.92
C TYR A 91 9.47 3.53 -6.71
N ILE A 92 9.13 4.09 -5.55
CA ILE A 92 9.49 5.45 -5.15
C ILE A 92 10.63 5.36 -4.13
N ASP A 93 11.69 6.14 -4.35
CA ASP A 93 12.84 6.21 -3.42
C ASP A 93 12.37 6.57 -2.00
N ASP A 94 13.02 5.99 -1.00
CA ASP A 94 12.66 6.20 0.42
C ASP A 94 12.58 7.68 0.80
N ARG A 95 13.38 8.53 0.14
CA ARG A 95 13.40 9.98 0.38
C ARG A 95 12.30 10.75 -0.35
N SER A 96 11.61 10.10 -1.29
CA SER A 96 10.62 10.72 -2.18
C SER A 96 9.20 10.18 -1.99
N THR A 97 8.97 9.31 -1.01
CA THR A 97 7.61 8.87 -0.64
C THR A 97 6.81 10.05 -0.08
N TRP A 98 5.49 10.01 -0.20
CA TRP A 98 4.68 11.10 0.35
C TRP A 98 4.83 11.24 1.89
N GLN A 99 5.15 10.15 2.60
CA GLN A 99 5.49 10.19 4.03
C GLN A 99 6.80 10.95 4.26
N SER A 100 7.79 10.71 3.41
CA SER A 100 9.06 11.43 3.49
C SER A 100 8.89 12.93 3.18
N VAL A 101 8.07 13.25 2.18
CA VAL A 101 7.71 14.64 1.87
C VAL A 101 7.00 15.28 3.07
N LEU A 102 6.00 14.63 3.64
CA LEU A 102 5.25 15.11 4.81
C LEU A 102 6.20 15.39 5.99
N ARG A 103 7.09 14.45 6.32
CA ARG A 103 8.10 14.63 7.36
C ARG A 103 9.03 15.80 7.06
N HIS A 104 9.51 15.94 5.82
CA HIS A 104 10.37 17.06 5.43
C HIS A 104 9.68 18.42 5.64
N ARG A 105 8.39 18.51 5.31
CA ARG A 105 7.59 19.73 5.55
C ARG A 105 7.48 20.08 7.03
N PHE A 106 7.34 19.09 7.92
CA PHE A 106 7.41 19.35 9.37
C PHE A 106 8.78 19.86 9.79
N ASN A 107 9.86 19.26 9.31
CA ASN A 107 11.22 19.71 9.62
C ASN A 107 11.49 21.15 9.18
N GLU A 108 10.97 21.58 8.01
CA GLU A 108 11.07 22.97 7.55
C GLU A 108 10.42 23.96 8.54
N THR A 109 9.41 23.52 9.28
CA THR A 109 8.76 24.32 10.34
C THR A 109 9.38 24.12 11.73
N LYS A 110 10.55 23.44 11.81
CA LYS A 110 11.27 23.09 13.04
C LYS A 110 10.44 22.24 14.01
N ARG A 111 9.55 21.42 13.49
CA ARG A 111 8.78 20.42 14.21
C ARG A 111 9.29 19.03 13.82
N GLU A 112 9.72 18.27 14.81
CA GLU A 112 10.14 16.88 14.60
C GLU A 112 8.93 15.98 14.77
N VAL A 113 8.46 15.40 13.65
CA VAL A 113 7.32 14.47 13.62
C VAL A 113 7.78 13.16 13.01
N THR A 114 7.70 12.10 13.79
CA THR A 114 8.09 10.74 13.37
C THR A 114 6.98 10.11 12.55
N ILE A 115 7.23 9.90 11.27
CA ILE A 115 6.25 9.33 10.31
C ILE A 115 6.80 8.03 9.75
N VAL A 116 6.09 6.93 10.00
CA VAL A 116 6.51 5.57 9.64
C VAL A 116 5.45 4.89 8.78
N ASN A 117 5.91 4.14 7.79
CA ASN A 117 5.06 3.48 6.82
C ASN A 117 4.96 1.97 7.11
N ALA A 118 3.75 1.51 7.44
CA ALA A 118 3.37 0.12 7.65
C ALA A 118 2.45 -0.43 6.53
N ALA A 119 2.46 0.18 5.36
CA ALA A 119 1.62 -0.28 4.26
C ALA A 119 2.17 -1.53 3.58
N VAL A 120 1.28 -2.35 3.00
CA VAL A 120 1.62 -3.57 2.28
C VAL A 120 0.90 -3.61 0.94
N ASP A 121 1.63 -3.89 -0.15
CA ASP A 121 1.07 -3.94 -1.49
C ASP A 121 -0.14 -4.89 -1.58
N GLY A 122 -1.20 -4.42 -2.22
CA GLY A 122 -2.41 -5.20 -2.46
C GLY A 122 -3.35 -5.34 -1.25
N GLN A 123 -3.02 -4.79 -0.07
CA GLN A 123 -3.93 -4.86 1.06
C GLN A 123 -5.17 -3.98 0.88
N SER A 124 -6.34 -4.57 1.13
CA SER A 124 -7.61 -3.88 1.36
C SER A 124 -7.86 -3.72 2.85
N THR A 125 -9.01 -3.16 3.23
CA THR A 125 -9.43 -3.05 4.64
C THR A 125 -9.46 -4.40 5.37
N ARG A 126 -9.63 -5.52 4.66
CA ARG A 126 -9.53 -6.87 5.27
C ARG A 126 -8.12 -7.16 5.78
N GLY A 127 -7.09 -6.87 4.97
CA GLY A 127 -5.70 -7.01 5.38
C GLY A 127 -5.34 -6.01 6.47
N HIS A 128 -5.86 -4.78 6.37
CA HIS A 128 -5.61 -3.76 7.41
C HIS A 128 -6.19 -4.13 8.78
N LEU A 129 -7.33 -4.81 8.85
CA LEU A 129 -7.83 -5.36 10.12
C LEU A 129 -6.88 -6.42 10.68
N LYS A 130 -6.31 -7.26 9.81
CA LYS A 130 -5.40 -8.33 10.22
C LYS A 130 -4.05 -7.83 10.77
N ILE A 131 -3.56 -6.67 10.36
CA ILE A 131 -2.31 -6.14 10.92
C ILE A 131 -2.41 -5.87 12.42
N PHE A 132 -3.57 -5.51 12.93
CA PHE A 132 -3.81 -5.29 14.37
C PHE A 132 -3.88 -6.60 15.16
N ASP A 133 -4.24 -7.71 14.51
CA ASP A 133 -4.28 -9.03 15.16
C ASP A 133 -2.92 -9.75 15.10
N GLU A 134 -2.20 -9.61 13.99
CA GLU A 134 -1.10 -10.53 13.65
C GLU A 134 0.27 -9.84 13.54
N TRP A 135 0.34 -8.56 13.19
CA TRP A 135 1.61 -7.87 12.98
C TRP A 135 1.96 -6.89 14.11
N PHE A 136 1.12 -5.91 14.36
CA PHE A 136 1.42 -4.86 15.34
C PHE A 136 1.63 -5.38 16.77
N PRO A 137 0.87 -6.38 17.27
CA PRO A 137 1.10 -6.95 18.60
C PRO A 137 2.46 -7.65 18.72
N ASN A 138 3.04 -8.07 17.60
CA ASN A 138 4.34 -8.75 17.57
C ASN A 138 5.54 -7.79 17.38
N ILE A 139 5.31 -6.49 17.32
CA ILE A 139 6.36 -5.47 17.39
C ILE A 139 6.42 -4.95 18.83
N PRO A 140 7.48 -5.26 19.60
CA PRO A 140 7.55 -4.88 21.00
C PRO A 140 7.42 -3.36 21.19
N ASN A 141 6.53 -2.95 22.07
CA ASN A 141 6.28 -1.54 22.44
C ASN A 141 5.82 -0.63 21.29
N LEU A 142 5.36 -1.16 20.16
CA LEU A 142 4.84 -0.32 19.07
C LEU A 142 3.70 0.56 19.56
N LYS A 143 3.83 1.86 19.36
CA LYS A 143 2.80 2.86 19.65
C LYS A 143 2.82 3.92 18.56
N ALA A 144 1.67 4.52 18.33
CA ALA A 144 1.55 5.70 17.49
C ALA A 144 0.49 6.64 18.06
N LYS A 145 0.66 7.96 17.89
CA LYS A 145 -0.37 8.93 18.28
C LYS A 145 -1.53 8.91 17.30
N TYR A 146 -1.20 8.81 16.02
CA TYR A 146 -2.16 8.74 14.93
C TYR A 146 -1.87 7.55 14.02
N ILE A 147 -2.93 6.91 13.51
CA ILE A 147 -2.83 6.00 12.38
C ILE A 147 -3.51 6.65 11.18
N LEU A 148 -2.71 6.96 10.15
CA LEU A 148 -3.22 7.48 8.89
C LEU A 148 -3.53 6.32 7.94
N ALA A 149 -4.82 6.11 7.69
CA ALA A 149 -5.34 5.09 6.80
C ALA A 149 -5.65 5.68 5.41
N TYR A 150 -4.79 5.36 4.44
CA TYR A 150 -4.96 5.72 3.03
C TYR A 150 -5.47 4.49 2.27
N VAL A 151 -6.80 4.26 2.34
CA VAL A 151 -7.45 2.99 2.02
C VAL A 151 -8.65 3.18 1.07
N GLY A 152 -9.14 2.09 0.48
CA GLY A 152 -10.33 2.08 -0.38
C GLY A 152 -10.04 1.55 -1.79
N ILE A 153 -8.94 1.92 -2.42
CA ILE A 153 -8.67 1.57 -3.82
C ILE A 153 -8.57 0.05 -4.06
N ASN A 154 -8.00 -0.69 -3.12
CA ASN A 154 -7.92 -2.15 -3.20
C ASN A 154 -9.25 -2.82 -2.83
N ASP A 155 -10.12 -2.14 -2.10
CA ASP A 155 -11.43 -2.63 -1.72
C ASP A 155 -12.39 -2.71 -2.92
N VAL A 156 -12.16 -1.90 -3.95
CA VAL A 156 -12.87 -1.99 -5.23
C VAL A 156 -12.79 -3.40 -5.85
N ALA A 157 -11.68 -4.11 -5.65
CA ALA A 157 -11.45 -5.43 -6.21
C ALA A 157 -11.90 -6.59 -5.28
N VAL A 158 -12.22 -6.31 -4.02
CA VAL A 158 -12.46 -7.34 -3.00
C VAL A 158 -13.77 -8.09 -3.19
N ASP A 159 -14.79 -7.46 -3.73
CA ASP A 159 -16.12 -8.07 -3.89
C ASP A 159 -16.16 -9.23 -4.90
N GLY A 160 -15.16 -9.33 -5.78
CA GLY A 160 -15.02 -10.43 -6.74
C GLY A 160 -14.15 -11.59 -6.28
N ALA A 161 -13.34 -11.40 -5.25
CA ALA A 161 -12.40 -12.38 -4.74
C ALA A 161 -12.44 -12.40 -3.21
N ALA A 162 -13.34 -13.19 -2.63
CA ALA A 162 -13.44 -13.37 -1.17
C ALA A 162 -12.12 -13.77 -0.47
N GLN A 163 -11.03 -13.85 -1.20
CA GLN A 163 -9.72 -14.35 -0.76
C GLN A 163 -8.56 -13.36 -1.04
N TYR A 164 -8.79 -12.17 -1.62
CA TYR A 164 -7.70 -11.38 -2.20
C TYR A 164 -6.63 -10.94 -1.17
N ASP A 165 -6.99 -10.55 0.02
CA ASP A 165 -6.04 -10.23 1.08
C ASP A 165 -6.37 -10.85 2.44
N SER A 166 -7.45 -11.61 2.55
CA SER A 166 -7.60 -12.52 3.66
C SER A 166 -6.75 -13.76 3.38
N MET A 167 -5.51 -13.74 3.82
CA MET A 167 -4.65 -14.93 3.81
C MET A 167 -5.17 -16.02 4.76
N ILE A 168 -6.34 -15.84 5.33
CA ILE A 168 -7.04 -16.84 6.14
C ILE A 168 -7.58 -17.91 5.19
N ASN A 169 -6.71 -18.82 4.84
CA ASN A 169 -7.15 -20.03 4.19
C ASN A 169 -7.38 -21.10 5.26
N LYS A 170 -8.60 -21.65 5.29
CA LYS A 170 -8.94 -22.81 6.10
C LYS A 170 -8.23 -24.08 5.61
N ASP A 171 -7.53 -24.02 4.49
CA ASP A 171 -6.79 -25.12 3.88
C ASP A 171 -5.47 -25.35 4.63
N VAL A 172 -5.35 -26.52 5.26
CA VAL A 172 -4.17 -26.95 6.03
C VAL A 172 -2.88 -26.88 5.19
N ALA A 173 -2.94 -27.28 3.93
CA ALA A 173 -1.75 -27.26 3.04
C ALA A 173 -1.25 -25.83 2.79
N ARG A 174 -2.16 -24.87 2.68
CA ARG A 174 -1.78 -23.45 2.55
C ARG A 174 -1.24 -22.89 3.86
N ARG A 175 -1.78 -23.27 5.01
CA ARG A 175 -1.25 -22.88 6.33
C ARG A 175 0.18 -23.38 6.51
N ILE A 176 0.45 -24.65 6.18
CA ILE A 176 1.79 -25.22 6.24
C ILE A 176 2.74 -24.50 5.28
N ARG A 177 2.32 -24.26 4.03
CA ARG A 177 3.13 -23.51 3.06
C ARG A 177 3.45 -22.10 3.55
N HIS A 178 2.48 -21.45 4.17
CA HIS A 178 2.67 -20.12 4.72
C HIS A 178 3.63 -20.13 5.91
N TRP A 179 3.47 -21.07 6.82
CA TRP A 179 4.40 -21.27 7.93
C TRP A 179 5.84 -21.53 7.45
N ILE A 180 6.03 -22.40 6.47
CA ILE A 180 7.34 -22.60 5.84
C ILE A 180 7.85 -21.28 5.21
N SER A 181 6.99 -20.55 4.51
CA SER A 181 7.33 -19.27 3.87
C SER A 181 7.81 -18.22 4.87
N ASN A 182 7.26 -18.18 6.06
CA ASN A 182 7.63 -17.22 7.08
C ASN A 182 8.93 -17.60 7.81
N ASN A 183 9.22 -18.88 7.91
CA ASN A 183 10.34 -19.36 8.71
C ASN A 183 11.57 -19.77 7.87
N SER A 184 11.38 -20.22 6.64
CA SER A 184 12.48 -20.74 5.81
C SER A 184 13.24 -19.63 5.09
N ALA A 185 14.52 -19.50 5.37
CA ALA A 185 15.43 -18.61 4.65
C ALA A 185 15.59 -19.03 3.18
N LEU A 186 15.74 -20.32 2.91
CA LEU A 186 15.90 -20.86 1.55
C LEU A 186 14.64 -20.67 0.71
N TYR A 187 13.46 -20.85 1.30
CA TYR A 187 12.20 -20.61 0.62
C TYR A 187 12.00 -19.11 0.32
N ASN A 188 12.37 -18.24 1.24
CA ASN A 188 12.33 -16.79 1.02
C ASN A 188 13.32 -16.36 -0.08
N PHE A 189 14.52 -16.92 -0.07
CA PHE A 189 15.49 -16.70 -1.14
C PHE A 189 14.96 -17.17 -2.50
N TYR A 190 14.40 -18.39 -2.57
CA TYR A 190 13.77 -18.91 -3.78
C TYR A 190 12.63 -18.01 -4.28
N ARG A 191 11.74 -17.57 -3.39
CA ARG A 191 10.64 -16.65 -3.74
C ARG A 191 11.15 -15.32 -4.26
N THR A 192 12.18 -14.77 -3.62
CA THR A 192 12.82 -13.53 -4.06
C THR A 192 13.42 -13.68 -5.45
N LEU A 193 14.19 -14.74 -5.67
CA LEU A 193 14.79 -15.02 -6.97
C LEU A 193 13.73 -15.24 -8.06
N ARG A 194 12.70 -16.04 -7.76
CA ARG A 194 11.56 -16.25 -8.67
C ARG A 194 10.81 -14.95 -8.95
N GLY A 195 10.61 -14.11 -7.93
CA GLY A 195 10.00 -12.79 -8.08
C GLY A 195 10.81 -11.86 -8.96
N MET A 196 12.15 -11.86 -8.81
CA MET A 196 13.06 -11.09 -9.66
C MET A 196 13.01 -11.56 -11.12
N ILE A 197 13.02 -12.88 -11.36
CA ILE A 197 12.91 -13.45 -12.71
C ILE A 197 11.53 -13.16 -13.31
N ALA A 198 10.46 -13.29 -12.54
CA ALA A 198 9.11 -12.99 -13.00
C ALA A 198 8.94 -11.49 -13.29
N ALA A 199 9.54 -10.61 -12.51
CA ALA A 199 9.53 -9.17 -12.76
C ALA A 199 10.37 -8.77 -13.99
N GLN A 200 11.40 -9.53 -14.33
CA GLN A 200 12.17 -9.33 -15.57
C GLN A 200 11.42 -9.86 -16.80
N ASN A 201 10.62 -10.91 -16.66
CA ASN A 201 9.93 -11.59 -17.76
C ASN A 201 8.49 -11.09 -17.99
N SER A 202 7.88 -10.47 -17.01
CA SER A 202 6.62 -9.76 -17.13
C SER A 202 6.92 -8.28 -17.07
N ASP A 203 6.58 -7.57 -18.14
CA ASP A 203 6.54 -6.11 -18.10
C ASP A 203 5.87 -5.69 -16.79
N LEU A 204 6.70 -5.29 -15.85
CA LEU A 204 6.39 -4.72 -14.54
C LEU A 204 4.98 -5.01 -14.02
N VAL A 205 4.88 -5.52 -12.81
CA VAL A 205 3.63 -5.68 -12.05
C VAL A 205 2.79 -4.39 -12.05
N HIS A 206 3.43 -3.27 -12.38
CA HIS A 206 2.85 -1.94 -12.59
C HIS A 206 3.09 -1.52 -14.04
N GLY A 207 2.06 -1.04 -14.74
CA GLY A 207 2.18 -0.53 -16.09
C GLY A 207 3.09 0.70 -16.16
N SER A 208 3.70 0.92 -17.32
CA SER A 208 4.53 2.10 -17.56
C SER A 208 3.72 3.19 -18.25
N GLY A 209 3.73 4.39 -17.66
CA GLY A 209 3.02 5.56 -18.16
C GLY A 209 1.53 5.58 -17.79
N SER A 210 1.04 6.72 -17.35
CA SER A 210 -0.39 6.89 -17.12
C SER A 210 -1.14 6.77 -18.44
N PRO A 211 -2.16 5.91 -18.54
CA PRO A 211 -2.92 5.73 -19.77
C PRO A 211 -3.72 6.99 -20.17
N PHE A 212 -3.80 7.97 -19.29
CA PHE A 212 -4.56 9.20 -19.46
C PHE A 212 -3.68 10.45 -19.62
N ASP A 213 -2.36 10.33 -19.62
CA ASP A 213 -1.48 11.42 -19.96
C ASP A 213 -1.72 11.83 -21.42
N ASN A 214 -1.80 13.14 -21.67
CA ASN A 214 -2.17 13.74 -22.96
C ASN A 214 -3.60 13.41 -23.46
N SER A 215 -4.46 12.85 -22.62
CA SER A 215 -5.87 12.65 -22.98
C SER A 215 -6.59 13.99 -23.13
N LYS A 216 -7.63 14.02 -23.98
CA LYS A 216 -8.60 15.10 -23.97
C LYS A 216 -9.48 14.95 -22.73
N TRP A 217 -9.56 16.01 -21.93
CA TRP A 217 -10.31 16.06 -20.69
C TRP A 217 -11.59 16.84 -20.86
N VAL A 218 -12.71 16.27 -20.44
CA VAL A 218 -14.03 16.91 -20.47
C VAL A 218 -14.55 17.13 -19.07
N ARG A 219 -15.19 18.27 -18.84
CA ARG A 219 -15.80 18.58 -17.55
C ARG A 219 -17.02 17.70 -17.34
N LEU A 220 -17.09 17.06 -16.18
CA LEU A 220 -18.28 16.31 -15.79
C LEU A 220 -19.41 17.30 -15.43
N GLN A 221 -20.50 17.29 -16.20
CA GLN A 221 -21.60 18.25 -16.04
C GLN A 221 -22.65 17.77 -15.03
N SER A 222 -22.93 16.46 -14.95
CA SER A 222 -23.74 15.86 -13.90
C SER A 222 -23.47 14.35 -13.85
N VAL A 223 -23.65 13.75 -12.69
CA VAL A 223 -23.55 12.28 -12.49
C VAL A 223 -24.94 11.66 -12.51
N ASP A 224 -25.99 12.47 -12.70
CA ASP A 224 -27.40 12.09 -12.51
C ASP A 224 -28.02 11.37 -13.74
N ASP A 225 -27.21 10.92 -14.69
CA ASP A 225 -27.72 10.09 -15.79
C ASP A 225 -27.97 8.67 -15.29
N PRO A 226 -29.24 8.24 -15.17
CA PRO A 226 -29.61 6.90 -14.66
C PRO A 226 -28.99 5.76 -15.48
N THR A 227 -28.72 5.97 -16.77
CA THR A 227 -28.15 4.95 -17.65
C THR A 227 -26.67 4.64 -17.31
N ILE A 228 -25.99 5.57 -16.71
CA ILE A 228 -24.61 5.42 -16.26
C ILE A 228 -24.57 4.60 -14.97
N ILE A 229 -25.58 4.76 -14.10
CA ILE A 229 -25.70 4.05 -12.83
C ILE A 229 -26.09 2.58 -13.06
N GLU A 230 -26.97 2.30 -14.04
CA GLU A 230 -27.44 0.94 -14.35
C GLU A 230 -26.37 0.03 -14.96
N GLN A 231 -25.38 0.56 -15.67
CA GLN A 231 -24.28 -0.24 -16.25
C GLN A 231 -23.20 -0.60 -15.22
N LYS A 232 -23.30 -0.13 -14.00
CA LYS A 232 -22.28 -0.28 -12.97
C LYS A 232 -22.53 -1.52 -12.14
N ARG A 233 -21.51 -2.34 -12.02
CA ARG A 233 -21.37 -3.30 -10.91
C ARG A 233 -21.43 -2.50 -9.62
N ILE A 234 -22.55 -2.56 -8.89
CA ILE A 234 -22.69 -1.90 -7.59
C ILE A 234 -21.75 -2.63 -6.63
N PRO A 235 -20.64 -2.02 -6.21
CA PRO A 235 -19.77 -2.65 -5.23
C PRO A 235 -20.54 -2.82 -3.91
N ASP A 236 -20.18 -3.82 -3.14
CA ASP A 236 -20.73 -3.98 -1.78
C ASP A 236 -20.18 -2.91 -0.83
N LEU A 237 -20.63 -1.68 -1.01
CA LEU A 237 -20.25 -0.53 -0.19
C LEU A 237 -20.62 -0.72 1.28
N ASN A 238 -21.68 -1.49 1.58
CA ASN A 238 -22.06 -1.81 2.95
C ASN A 238 -21.00 -2.71 3.62
N SER A 239 -20.44 -3.66 2.90
CA SER A 239 -19.34 -4.47 3.43
C SER A 239 -18.08 -3.65 3.63
N TYR A 240 -17.78 -2.72 2.72
CA TYR A 240 -16.66 -1.78 2.88
C TYR A 240 -16.86 -0.89 4.11
N ARG A 241 -18.05 -0.29 4.28
CA ARG A 241 -18.40 0.53 5.44
C ARG A 241 -18.16 -0.22 6.75
N ARG A 242 -18.70 -1.44 6.89
CA ARG A 242 -18.51 -2.25 8.11
C ARG A 242 -17.04 -2.54 8.40
N ARG A 243 -16.25 -2.82 7.37
CA ARG A 243 -14.79 -3.04 7.55
C ARG A 243 -14.06 -1.77 7.96
N LEU A 244 -14.48 -0.63 7.43
CA LEU A 244 -13.87 0.65 7.77
C LEU A 244 -14.24 1.10 9.19
N GLU A 245 -15.51 0.87 9.61
CA GLU A 245 -15.96 1.08 11.00
C GLU A 245 -15.14 0.21 11.96
N ALA A 246 -14.97 -1.07 11.65
CA ALA A 246 -14.12 -1.97 12.43
C ALA A 246 -12.65 -1.53 12.45
N LEU A 247 -12.14 -0.96 11.35
CA LEU A 247 -10.77 -0.45 11.27
C LEU A 247 -10.57 0.76 12.18
N VAL A 248 -11.51 1.69 12.21
CA VAL A 248 -11.49 2.85 13.12
C VAL A 248 -11.50 2.39 14.58
N GLU A 249 -12.31 1.39 14.91
CA GLU A 249 -12.33 0.81 16.25
C GLU A 249 -10.99 0.15 16.61
N GLN A 250 -10.42 -0.64 15.71
CA GLN A 250 -9.10 -1.27 15.93
C GLN A 250 -7.98 -0.24 16.13
N ILE A 251 -8.02 0.87 15.39
CA ILE A 251 -7.07 1.99 15.57
C ILE A 251 -7.18 2.55 17.00
N ARG A 252 -8.40 2.74 17.51
CA ARG A 252 -8.61 3.24 18.86
C ARG A 252 -8.23 2.23 19.94
N VAL A 253 -8.56 0.96 19.75
CA VAL A 253 -8.13 -0.13 20.64
C VAL A 253 -6.60 -0.22 20.70
N PHE A 254 -5.92 0.03 19.58
CA PHE A 254 -4.46 0.13 19.55
C PHE A 254 -3.90 1.34 20.33
N GLY A 255 -4.75 2.32 20.64
CA GLY A 255 -4.39 3.53 21.39
C GLY A 255 -4.01 4.73 20.53
N ALA A 256 -4.40 4.74 19.26
CA ALA A 256 -4.14 5.82 18.31
C ALA A 256 -5.43 6.51 17.86
N GLU A 257 -5.32 7.76 17.40
CA GLU A 257 -6.41 8.47 16.75
C GLU A 257 -6.43 8.23 15.24
N PRO A 258 -7.61 7.99 14.63
CA PRO A 258 -7.71 7.72 13.20
C PRO A 258 -7.61 8.99 12.35
N ILE A 259 -6.81 8.93 11.30
CA ILE A 259 -6.80 9.86 10.16
C ILE A 259 -7.22 9.08 8.94
N LEU A 260 -8.39 9.37 8.36
CA LEU A 260 -8.87 8.71 7.15
C LEU A 260 -8.69 9.62 5.94
N VAL A 261 -8.10 9.10 4.87
CA VAL A 261 -7.74 9.87 3.67
C VAL A 261 -8.33 9.21 2.44
N THR A 262 -9.03 9.99 1.61
CA THR A 262 -9.58 9.54 0.32
C THR A 262 -8.48 9.34 -0.73
N GLN A 263 -8.71 8.44 -1.68
CA GLN A 263 -7.73 8.06 -2.70
C GLN A 263 -8.08 8.58 -4.09
N PRO A 264 -7.18 9.34 -4.74
CA PRO A 264 -7.30 9.70 -6.15
C PRO A 264 -6.86 8.56 -7.07
N THR A 265 -7.29 8.63 -8.33
CA THR A 265 -6.74 7.84 -9.43
C THR A 265 -6.39 8.75 -10.60
N ALA A 266 -5.63 8.23 -11.57
CA ALA A 266 -5.35 8.96 -12.81
C ALA A 266 -6.60 9.17 -13.71
N GLU A 267 -7.72 8.53 -13.36
CA GLU A 267 -8.95 8.50 -14.18
C GLU A 267 -9.82 9.74 -14.01
N PHE A 268 -9.45 10.66 -13.13
CA PHE A 268 -10.12 11.96 -13.00
C PHE A 268 -9.15 13.03 -12.53
N ARG A 269 -9.54 14.27 -12.72
CA ARG A 269 -8.80 15.45 -12.27
C ARG A 269 -9.76 16.46 -11.65
N ILE A 270 -9.29 17.14 -10.63
CA ILE A 270 -9.99 18.30 -10.09
C ILE A 270 -9.34 19.56 -10.66
N ARG A 271 -10.14 20.43 -11.26
CA ARG A 271 -9.70 21.75 -11.74
C ARG A 271 -10.77 22.78 -11.40
N ASN A 272 -10.40 23.82 -10.70
CA ASN A 272 -11.34 24.88 -10.29
C ASN A 272 -12.60 24.32 -9.62
N ALA A 273 -12.44 23.42 -8.65
CA ALA A 273 -13.52 22.72 -7.93
C ALA A 273 -14.49 21.95 -8.84
N SER A 274 -14.07 21.61 -10.05
CA SER A 274 -14.85 20.79 -10.98
C SER A 274 -14.13 19.50 -11.30
N VAL A 275 -14.89 18.43 -11.48
CA VAL A 275 -14.39 17.12 -11.90
C VAL A 275 -14.20 17.10 -13.41
N TRP A 276 -13.05 16.63 -13.86
CA TRP A 276 -12.71 16.41 -15.24
C TRP A 276 -12.34 14.94 -15.44
N ILE A 277 -12.85 14.34 -16.50
CA ILE A 277 -12.63 12.94 -16.85
C ILE A 277 -12.10 12.85 -18.27
N PRO A 278 -11.29 11.80 -18.62
CA PRO A 278 -10.80 11.64 -19.97
C PRO A 278 -11.91 11.19 -20.92
N GLU A 279 -11.81 11.59 -22.19
CA GLU A 279 -12.58 10.95 -23.25
C GLU A 279 -12.06 9.53 -23.49
N SER A 280 -12.98 8.58 -23.72
CA SER A 280 -12.61 7.24 -24.17
C SER A 280 -12.29 7.23 -25.66
N THR A 281 -11.76 6.12 -26.16
CA THR A 281 -11.39 5.95 -27.58
C THR A 281 -12.56 6.06 -28.55
N ASP A 282 -13.79 5.85 -28.08
CA ASP A 282 -15.05 6.01 -28.84
C ASP A 282 -15.62 7.43 -28.77
N GLY A 283 -14.90 8.36 -28.11
CA GLY A 283 -15.25 9.77 -28.02
C GLY A 283 -16.23 10.13 -26.90
N GLY A 284 -16.64 9.16 -26.09
CA GLY A 284 -17.47 9.39 -24.92
C GLY A 284 -16.64 9.66 -23.64
N PRO A 285 -17.26 10.17 -22.57
CA PRO A 285 -16.57 10.37 -21.29
C PRO A 285 -16.26 9.02 -20.62
N PHE A 286 -15.04 8.89 -20.07
CA PHE A 286 -14.62 7.70 -19.33
C PHE A 286 -14.99 7.82 -17.85
N LEU A 287 -16.17 7.32 -17.48
CA LEU A 287 -16.77 7.51 -16.16
C LEU A 287 -16.46 6.39 -15.15
N ALA A 288 -16.20 5.18 -15.63
CA ALA A 288 -16.20 3.97 -14.78
C ALA A 288 -15.24 4.05 -13.58
N GLY A 289 -14.02 4.53 -13.79
CA GLY A 289 -13.04 4.64 -12.73
C GLY A 289 -13.40 5.71 -11.71
N TYR A 290 -13.75 6.91 -12.18
CA TYR A 290 -14.17 8.01 -11.31
C TYR A 290 -15.37 7.62 -10.44
N LEU A 291 -16.43 7.13 -11.04
CA LEU A 291 -17.65 6.77 -10.32
C LEU A 291 -17.40 5.67 -9.29
N THR A 292 -16.54 4.70 -9.60
CA THR A 292 -16.21 3.62 -8.67
C THR A 292 -15.46 4.15 -7.45
N ILE A 293 -14.34 4.84 -7.65
CA ILE A 293 -13.53 5.29 -6.52
C ILE A 293 -14.23 6.38 -5.69
N SER A 294 -15.05 7.23 -6.33
CA SER A 294 -15.81 8.27 -5.62
C SER A 294 -16.75 7.69 -4.58
N GLN A 295 -17.45 6.58 -4.89
CA GLN A 295 -18.34 5.92 -3.92
C GLN A 295 -17.58 5.38 -2.70
N PHE A 296 -16.38 4.78 -2.91
CA PHE A 296 -15.54 4.35 -1.78
C PHE A 296 -15.03 5.54 -0.97
N ASN A 297 -14.65 6.62 -1.63
CA ASN A 297 -14.19 7.85 -0.97
C ASN A 297 -15.32 8.50 -0.15
N GLU A 298 -16.55 8.54 -0.66
CA GLU A 298 -17.73 9.01 0.08
C GLU A 298 -17.95 8.19 1.34
N VAL A 299 -17.95 6.86 1.25
CA VAL A 299 -18.08 5.98 2.42
C VAL A 299 -16.95 6.22 3.42
N THR A 300 -15.71 6.46 2.94
CA THR A 300 -14.56 6.75 3.80
C THR A 300 -14.79 8.03 4.61
N LEU A 301 -15.28 9.09 3.96
CA LEU A 301 -15.55 10.36 4.62
C LEU A 301 -16.75 10.29 5.56
N ASP A 302 -17.81 9.55 5.18
CA ASP A 302 -19.00 9.37 6.01
C ASP A 302 -18.66 8.64 7.29
N VAL A 303 -17.99 7.49 7.21
CA VAL A 303 -17.54 6.73 8.39
C VAL A 303 -16.63 7.58 9.28
N CYS A 304 -15.72 8.33 8.66
CA CYS A 304 -14.84 9.24 9.39
C CYS A 304 -15.62 10.29 10.18
N ARG A 305 -16.60 10.95 9.57
CA ARG A 305 -17.42 11.98 10.22
C ARG A 305 -18.31 11.39 11.31
N GLU A 306 -18.94 10.25 11.05
CA GLU A 306 -19.84 9.57 11.97
C GLU A 306 -19.14 9.09 13.23
N LEU A 307 -17.96 8.51 13.07
CA LEU A 307 -17.21 7.95 14.19
C LEU A 307 -16.27 8.96 14.86
N GLY A 308 -16.02 10.11 14.23
CA GLY A 308 -15.04 11.10 14.68
C GLY A 308 -13.62 10.66 14.39
N GLY A 309 -12.84 11.57 13.83
CA GLY A 309 -11.45 11.37 13.42
C GLY A 309 -11.02 12.55 12.56
N VAL A 310 -9.80 12.53 12.05
CA VAL A 310 -9.34 13.53 11.09
C VAL A 310 -9.71 13.04 9.68
N CYS A 311 -10.66 13.73 9.04
CA CYS A 311 -11.22 13.35 7.74
C CYS A 311 -10.60 14.21 6.63
N ILE A 312 -9.86 13.58 5.73
CA ILE A 312 -9.11 14.29 4.68
C ILE A 312 -9.61 13.86 3.29
N ASP A 313 -10.26 14.79 2.59
CA ASP A 313 -10.66 14.58 1.19
C ASP A 313 -9.53 14.98 0.24
N LEU A 314 -8.50 14.16 0.15
CA LEU A 314 -7.38 14.37 -0.74
C LEU A 314 -7.78 14.21 -2.21
N ALA A 315 -8.65 13.26 -2.51
CA ALA A 315 -9.05 12.93 -3.87
C ALA A 315 -9.69 14.11 -4.61
N HIS A 316 -10.51 14.91 -3.92
CA HIS A 316 -11.19 16.06 -4.52
C HIS A 316 -10.50 17.40 -4.25
N SER A 317 -9.46 17.42 -3.40
CA SER A 317 -8.78 18.68 -3.03
C SER A 317 -7.46 18.89 -3.76
N VAL A 318 -6.81 17.82 -4.22
CA VAL A 318 -5.50 17.91 -4.89
C VAL A 318 -5.69 17.91 -6.40
N GLU A 319 -5.16 18.94 -7.07
CA GLU A 319 -5.15 19.01 -8.54
C GLU A 319 -3.97 18.21 -9.10
N PHE A 320 -4.28 17.00 -9.60
CA PHE A 320 -3.31 16.15 -10.30
C PHE A 320 -3.28 16.50 -11.80
N THR A 321 -2.10 16.34 -12.41
CA THR A 321 -1.83 16.67 -13.80
C THR A 321 -1.03 15.55 -14.47
N ASP A 322 -0.74 15.66 -15.77
CA ASP A 322 0.10 14.70 -16.47
C ASP A 322 1.44 14.50 -15.77
N GLY A 323 1.87 13.26 -15.68
CA GLY A 323 3.09 12.85 -15.02
C GLY A 323 3.02 12.76 -13.50
N ASP A 324 1.86 12.95 -12.86
CA ASP A 324 1.68 12.73 -11.42
C ASP A 324 1.41 11.26 -11.07
N PHE A 325 1.00 10.47 -12.06
CA PHE A 325 0.81 9.03 -11.97
C PHE A 325 1.67 8.32 -13.01
N TYR A 326 2.21 7.14 -12.68
CA TYR A 326 2.91 6.30 -13.65
C TYR A 326 2.06 5.13 -14.17
N ASP A 327 0.91 4.91 -13.58
CA ASP A 327 -0.16 4.05 -14.07
C ASP A 327 -1.53 4.61 -13.63
N ARG A 328 -2.58 3.77 -13.60
CA ARG A 328 -3.93 4.23 -13.24
C ARG A 328 -4.09 4.71 -11.80
N ILE A 329 -3.23 4.25 -10.87
CA ILE A 329 -3.42 4.46 -9.43
C ILE A 329 -2.16 4.88 -8.68
N HIS A 330 -0.97 4.59 -9.21
CA HIS A 330 0.28 4.81 -8.50
C HIS A 330 0.92 6.14 -8.88
N ASN A 331 1.34 6.88 -7.88
CA ASN A 331 1.94 8.20 -8.07
C ASN A 331 3.43 8.14 -8.40
N THR A 332 3.87 9.05 -9.25
CA THR A 332 5.29 9.39 -9.46
C THR A 332 5.83 10.20 -8.27
N PRO A 333 7.16 10.46 -8.19
CA PRO A 333 7.69 11.43 -7.22
C PRO A 333 7.03 12.81 -7.28
N LYS A 334 6.60 13.25 -8.46
CA LYS A 334 5.84 14.50 -8.63
C LYS A 334 4.46 14.44 -7.97
N GLY A 335 3.77 13.32 -8.13
CA GLY A 335 2.46 13.10 -7.47
C GLY A 335 2.59 12.94 -5.97
N THR A 336 3.62 12.22 -5.48
CA THR A 336 3.87 12.05 -4.04
C THR A 336 4.20 13.37 -3.34
N GLU A 337 4.91 14.28 -4.02
CA GLU A 337 5.19 15.63 -3.52
C GLU A 337 3.87 16.41 -3.28
N LYS A 338 2.93 16.34 -4.19
CA LYS A 338 1.61 16.97 -4.02
C LYS A 338 0.83 16.39 -2.84
N ILE A 339 0.84 15.06 -2.71
CA ILE A 339 0.17 14.37 -1.60
C ILE A 339 0.78 14.78 -0.27
N GLY A 340 2.11 14.69 -0.12
CA GLY A 340 2.79 15.00 1.13
C GLY A 340 2.60 16.47 1.56
N ARG A 341 2.65 17.42 0.61
CA ARG A 341 2.37 18.84 0.87
C ARG A 341 0.93 19.07 1.31
N TYR A 342 -0.02 18.45 0.63
CA TYR A 342 -1.42 18.60 1.00
C TYR A 342 -1.70 18.01 2.38
N LEU A 343 -1.21 16.82 2.66
CA LEU A 343 -1.35 16.19 3.98
C LEU A 343 -0.74 17.06 5.07
N PHE A 344 0.44 17.67 4.84
CA PHE A 344 1.02 18.61 5.80
C PHE A 344 0.05 19.73 6.16
N ASN A 345 -0.60 20.35 5.18
CA ASN A 345 -1.55 21.44 5.43
C ASN A 345 -2.77 20.97 6.24
N GLN A 346 -3.14 19.68 6.13
CA GLN A 346 -4.30 19.13 6.84
C GLN A 346 -3.98 18.69 8.29
N VAL A 347 -2.74 18.20 8.53
CA VAL A 347 -2.39 17.62 9.83
C VAL A 347 -1.42 18.46 10.64
N SER A 348 -0.96 19.60 10.10
CA SER A 348 0.08 20.40 10.76
C SER A 348 -0.36 20.98 12.11
N GLU A 349 -1.65 21.15 12.34
CA GLU A 349 -2.18 21.67 13.60
C GLU A 349 -2.31 20.60 14.70
N LEU A 350 -2.09 19.33 14.35
CA LEU A 350 -2.11 18.22 15.32
C LEU A 350 -0.81 18.10 16.13
N PHE A 351 0.23 18.84 15.72
CA PHE A 351 1.60 18.75 16.26
C PHE A 351 2.19 20.18 16.60
#